data_f197b69e3920fef1bb1cc9e2c38aa54a
#
_entry.id   f197b69e3920fef1bb1cc9e2c38aa54a
#
_cell.length_a   1.000
_cell.length_b   1.000
_cell.length_c   1.000
_cell.angle_alpha   90.00
_cell.angle_beta   90.00
_cell.angle_gamma   90.00
#
_symmetry.space_group_name_H-M   'P 1'
#
loop_
_entity.id
_entity.type
_entity.pdbx_description
1 polymer ?
#
loop_
_entity_poly.entity_id
_entity_poly.type
_entity_poly.pdbx_seq_one_letter_code
_entity_poly.pdbx_strand_id
1 'polypeptide(L)'
;YETTVTIDVPAATKAKDVACKISARGLTLDIAGGAVSLAGNWYDVIDAGASCWTLDRPGRDRACLVLTLEKTQETWWRSVFKDAPKADQIDAQKVDSTKRMDEYDEKTQAGIRKCMFDQRQRRRGLPTSEESQVDSILESAKNLPNSPFRTDGPPPDLYPPAPPTP
;
A
#
# COMPACT_ATOMS: atom_id res chain seq x y z
N TYR A 1 4.50 -4.07 6.19
CA TYR A 1 5.57 -3.06 6.32
C TYR A 1 6.90 -3.63 6.85
N GLU A 2 6.98 -4.94 7.16
CA GLU A 2 8.11 -5.61 7.78
C GLU A 2 9.13 -6.12 6.75
N THR A 3 10.42 -6.09 7.12
CA THR A 3 11.52 -6.73 6.40
C THR A 3 12.40 -7.51 7.38
N THR A 4 12.65 -8.77 7.06
CA THR A 4 13.55 -9.62 7.85
C THR A 4 14.90 -9.75 7.17
N VAL A 5 15.97 -9.52 7.92
CA VAL A 5 17.36 -9.69 7.47
C VAL A 5 18.03 -10.75 8.33
N THR A 6 18.51 -11.81 7.71
CA THR A 6 19.22 -12.89 8.41
C THR A 6 20.71 -12.81 8.11
N ILE A 7 21.53 -12.80 9.15
CA ILE A 7 22.98 -12.73 9.08
C ILE A 7 23.55 -13.98 9.74
N ASP A 8 24.27 -14.80 8.99
CA ASP A 8 24.96 -15.97 9.55
C ASP A 8 26.10 -15.52 10.45
N VAL A 9 26.15 -16.09 11.64
CA VAL A 9 27.17 -15.78 12.64
C VAL A 9 27.83 -17.07 13.16
N PRO A 10 29.02 -17.00 13.74
CA PRO A 10 29.66 -18.19 14.32
C PRO A 10 28.75 -18.91 15.33
N ALA A 11 28.68 -20.24 15.27
CA ALA A 11 27.81 -21.03 16.13
C ALA A 11 28.01 -20.82 17.65
N ALA A 12 29.22 -20.44 18.04
CA ALA A 12 29.59 -20.16 19.43
C ALA A 12 29.17 -18.77 19.92
N THR A 13 28.63 -17.89 19.01
CA THR A 13 28.25 -16.53 19.35
C THR A 13 27.16 -16.51 20.43
N LYS A 14 27.34 -15.69 21.43
CA LYS A 14 26.35 -15.45 22.50
C LYS A 14 25.77 -14.06 22.36
N ALA A 15 24.56 -13.86 22.85
CA ALA A 15 23.87 -12.54 22.75
C ALA A 15 24.71 -11.40 23.37
N LYS A 16 25.51 -11.68 24.41
CA LYS A 16 26.42 -10.71 25.05
C LYS A 16 27.60 -10.29 24.17
N ASP A 17 27.93 -11.09 23.16
CA ASP A 17 29.03 -10.84 22.23
C ASP A 17 28.56 -10.07 20.98
N VAL A 18 27.26 -9.71 20.94
CA VAL A 18 26.63 -8.99 19.85
C VAL A 18 26.41 -7.53 20.23
N ALA A 19 27.14 -6.63 19.60
CA ALA A 19 26.92 -5.19 19.68
C ALA A 19 26.13 -4.75 18.43
N CYS A 20 24.80 -4.75 18.52
CA CYS A 20 23.91 -4.38 17.44
C CYS A 20 23.19 -3.07 17.77
N LYS A 21 23.38 -2.04 16.94
CA LYS A 21 22.69 -0.75 17.04
C LYS A 21 21.86 -0.53 15.78
N ILE A 22 20.55 -0.61 15.93
CA ILE A 22 19.58 -0.29 14.89
C ILE A 22 19.20 1.18 15.07
N SER A 23 19.31 1.96 14.01
CA SER A 23 18.86 3.35 13.96
C SER A 23 17.87 3.54 12.80
N ALA A 24 17.12 4.63 12.79
CA ALA A 24 16.13 4.90 11.73
C ALA A 24 16.73 4.91 10.31
N ARG A 25 18.04 5.15 10.18
CA ARG A 25 18.69 5.28 8.87
C ARG A 25 19.82 4.28 8.62
N GLY A 26 20.17 3.45 9.58
CA GLY A 26 21.29 2.51 9.39
C GLY A 26 21.50 1.54 10.53
N LEU A 27 22.41 0.61 10.28
CA LEU A 27 22.86 -0.45 11.18
C LEU A 27 24.33 -0.25 11.51
N THR A 28 24.68 -0.53 12.76
CA THR A 28 26.04 -0.85 13.16
C THR A 28 25.99 -2.15 13.94
N LEU A 29 26.66 -3.15 13.43
CA LEU A 29 26.75 -4.48 14.02
C LEU A 29 28.22 -4.87 14.18
N ASP A 30 28.58 -5.29 15.36
CA ASP A 30 29.89 -5.89 15.68
C ASP A 30 29.66 -7.15 16.51
N ILE A 31 30.27 -8.24 16.12
CA ILE A 31 30.10 -9.54 16.77
C ILE A 31 31.48 -10.10 17.11
N ALA A 32 31.64 -10.52 18.37
CA ALA A 32 32.80 -11.22 18.88
C ALA A 32 34.12 -10.53 18.55
N GLY A 33 34.22 -9.22 18.80
CA GLY A 33 35.46 -8.46 18.62
C GLY A 33 35.94 -8.35 17.17
N GLY A 34 34.99 -8.27 16.20
CA GLY A 34 35.29 -8.07 14.79
C GLY A 34 35.24 -9.33 13.92
N ALA A 35 34.79 -10.46 14.44
CA ALA A 35 34.57 -11.66 13.63
C ALA A 35 33.51 -11.41 12.54
N VAL A 36 32.51 -10.61 12.83
CA VAL A 36 31.53 -10.07 11.88
C VAL A 36 31.34 -8.60 12.22
N SER A 37 31.72 -7.72 11.32
CA SER A 37 31.47 -6.28 11.43
C SER A 37 30.71 -5.81 10.20
N LEU A 38 29.54 -5.20 10.41
CA LEU A 38 28.68 -4.73 9.36
C LEU A 38 28.12 -3.34 9.74
N ALA A 39 28.32 -2.38 8.86
CA ALA A 39 27.76 -1.05 9.02
C ALA A 39 27.25 -0.55 7.66
N GLY A 40 26.11 0.10 7.67
CA GLY A 40 25.52 0.63 6.44
C GLY A 40 24.25 1.43 6.68
N ASN A 41 23.92 2.26 5.70
CA ASN A 41 22.65 2.97 5.69
C ASN A 41 21.57 2.08 5.07
N TRP A 42 20.41 2.02 5.71
CA TRP A 42 19.25 1.31 5.15
C TRP A 42 18.86 1.87 3.78
N TYR A 43 18.25 1.04 2.98
CA TYR A 43 17.71 1.48 1.68
C TYR A 43 16.71 2.63 1.86
N ASP A 44 15.86 2.55 2.86
CA ASP A 44 14.89 3.58 3.24
C ASP A 44 14.78 3.68 4.77
N VAL A 45 14.01 4.64 5.26
CA VAL A 45 13.84 4.91 6.69
C VAL A 45 12.98 3.83 7.34
N ILE A 46 13.39 3.39 8.54
CA ILE A 46 12.67 2.43 9.37
C ILE A 46 12.22 3.06 10.70
N ASP A 47 11.23 2.44 11.34
CA ASP A 47 10.92 2.71 12.74
C ASP A 47 11.87 1.90 13.64
N ALA A 48 12.87 2.57 14.17
CA ALA A 48 13.86 1.93 15.04
C ALA A 48 13.25 1.48 16.38
N GLY A 49 12.15 2.08 16.82
CA GLY A 49 11.48 1.71 18.07
C GLY A 49 10.67 0.42 17.95
N ALA A 50 10.15 0.14 16.75
CA ALA A 50 9.42 -1.09 16.43
C ALA A 50 10.33 -2.18 15.85
N SER A 51 11.59 -1.86 15.53
CA SER A 51 12.56 -2.80 14.96
C SER A 51 13.36 -3.48 16.07
N CYS A 52 13.66 -4.77 15.91
CA CYS A 52 14.41 -5.54 16.89
C CYS A 52 15.36 -6.53 16.22
N TRP A 53 16.21 -7.14 17.03
CA TRP A 53 17.04 -8.28 16.60
C TRP A 53 16.92 -9.44 17.57
N THR A 54 17.10 -10.64 17.07
CA THR A 54 17.14 -11.89 17.83
C THR A 54 18.29 -12.75 17.36
N LEU A 55 18.86 -13.54 18.28
CA LEU A 55 19.87 -14.55 17.96
C LEU A 55 19.17 -15.91 17.89
N ASP A 56 19.07 -16.47 16.70
CA ASP A 56 18.45 -17.75 16.44
C ASP A 56 19.48 -18.86 16.22
N ARG A 57 19.10 -20.11 16.52
CA ARG A 57 19.95 -21.30 16.41
C ARG A 57 19.17 -22.41 15.71
N PRO A 58 19.07 -22.34 14.37
CA PRO A 58 18.31 -23.33 13.58
C PRO A 58 18.90 -24.74 13.64
N GLY A 59 20.09 -24.89 14.24
CA GLY A 59 20.76 -26.19 14.40
C GLY A 59 21.90 -26.14 15.41
N ARG A 60 22.56 -27.28 15.69
CA ARG A 60 23.66 -27.37 16.66
C ARG A 60 24.89 -26.58 16.22
N ASP A 61 25.14 -26.52 14.91
CA ASP A 61 26.36 -25.94 14.32
C ASP A 61 26.11 -24.65 13.58
N ARG A 62 24.89 -24.08 13.67
CA ARG A 62 24.52 -22.84 13.01
C ARG A 62 23.87 -21.86 13.97
N ALA A 63 24.27 -20.61 13.86
CA ALA A 63 23.63 -19.51 14.53
C ALA A 63 23.41 -18.38 13.50
N CYS A 64 22.33 -17.66 13.63
CA CYS A 64 22.05 -16.50 12.80
C CYS A 64 21.47 -15.36 13.65
N LEU A 65 21.84 -14.15 13.32
CA LEU A 65 21.24 -12.95 13.83
C LEU A 65 20.09 -12.58 12.89
N VAL A 66 18.89 -12.50 13.41
CA VAL A 66 17.68 -12.12 12.69
C VAL A 66 17.31 -10.71 13.09
N LEU A 67 17.32 -9.81 12.13
CA LEU A 67 16.87 -8.42 12.31
C LEU A 67 15.47 -8.31 11.73
N THR A 68 14.52 -7.89 12.54
CA THR A 68 13.15 -7.56 12.11
C THR A 68 13.02 -6.06 12.05
N LEU A 69 12.88 -5.52 10.85
CA LEU A 69 12.86 -4.09 10.58
C LEU A 69 11.45 -3.65 10.18
N GLU A 70 10.86 -2.72 10.92
CA GLU A 70 9.59 -2.11 10.59
C GLU A 70 9.81 -0.91 9.66
N LYS A 71 9.26 -0.97 8.45
CA LYS A 71 9.37 0.10 7.47
C LYS A 71 8.36 1.21 7.75
N THR A 72 8.77 2.46 7.57
CA THR A 72 7.85 3.60 7.67
C THR A 72 6.91 3.71 6.47
N GLN A 73 7.29 3.11 5.31
CA GLN A 73 6.52 3.10 4.08
C GLN A 73 6.47 1.70 3.48
N GLU A 74 5.33 1.33 2.89
CA GLU A 74 5.15 0.07 2.18
C GLU A 74 5.80 0.14 0.78
N THR A 75 7.11 -0.03 0.74
CA THR A 75 7.90 -0.03 -0.50
C THR A 75 8.75 -1.28 -0.62
N TRP A 76 8.96 -1.76 -1.85
CA TRP A 76 9.91 -2.83 -2.12
C TRP A 76 11.34 -2.28 -2.09
N TRP A 77 12.18 -2.87 -1.27
CA TRP A 77 13.60 -2.55 -1.22
C TRP A 77 14.36 -3.35 -2.27
N ARG A 78 15.20 -2.70 -3.04
CA ARG A 78 16.09 -3.38 -3.98
C ARG A 78 17.22 -4.11 -3.27
N SER A 79 17.61 -3.63 -2.11
CA SER A 79 18.68 -4.17 -1.27
C SER A 79 18.44 -3.76 0.18
N VAL A 80 19.14 -4.36 1.12
CA VAL A 80 19.08 -4.00 2.54
C VAL A 80 19.74 -2.63 2.76
N PHE A 81 20.90 -2.42 2.15
CA PHE A 81 21.66 -1.18 2.26
C PHE A 81 21.56 -0.35 0.98
N LYS A 82 21.55 0.97 1.12
CA LYS A 82 21.43 1.91 0.02
C LYS A 82 22.58 1.81 -0.98
N ASP A 83 23.79 1.56 -0.46
CA ASP A 83 25.02 1.52 -1.25
C ASP A 83 25.44 0.08 -1.64
N ALA A 84 24.49 -0.87 -1.61
CA ALA A 84 24.76 -2.24 -2.01
C ALA A 84 25.15 -2.33 -3.48
N PRO A 85 26.15 -3.18 -3.82
CA PRO A 85 26.55 -3.40 -5.20
C PRO A 85 25.38 -3.93 -6.05
N LYS A 86 25.40 -3.66 -7.36
CA LYS A 86 24.32 -4.08 -8.27
C LYS A 86 24.05 -5.60 -8.26
N ALA A 87 25.07 -6.40 -7.98
CA ALA A 87 24.93 -7.85 -7.88
C ALA A 87 24.03 -8.30 -6.73
N ASP A 88 23.96 -7.50 -5.66
CA ASP A 88 23.18 -7.79 -4.46
C ASP A 88 21.79 -7.10 -4.50
N GLN A 89 21.47 -6.43 -5.60
CA GLN A 89 20.18 -5.76 -5.78
C GLN A 89 19.20 -6.67 -6.51
N ILE A 90 17.98 -6.76 -5.99
CA ILE A 90 16.86 -7.40 -6.68
C ILE A 90 16.15 -6.39 -7.59
N ASP A 91 15.60 -6.89 -8.69
CA ASP A 91 14.72 -6.09 -9.54
C ASP A 91 13.32 -6.08 -8.92
N ALA A 92 13.04 -5.01 -8.17
CA ALA A 92 11.75 -4.85 -7.49
C ALA A 92 10.54 -4.82 -8.46
N GLN A 93 10.77 -4.50 -9.74
CA GLN A 93 9.70 -4.51 -10.75
C GLN A 93 9.31 -5.92 -11.21
N LYS A 94 10.20 -6.90 -11.00
CA LYS A 94 9.95 -8.31 -11.32
C LYS A 94 9.40 -9.11 -10.15
N VAL A 95 9.36 -8.51 -8.96
CA VAL A 95 8.74 -9.16 -7.80
C VAL A 95 7.24 -9.18 -8.00
N ASP A 96 6.64 -10.37 -7.91
CA ASP A 96 5.18 -10.49 -7.94
C ASP A 96 4.57 -9.87 -6.68
N SER A 97 4.00 -8.69 -6.86
CA SER A 97 3.31 -7.93 -5.81
C SER A 97 1.79 -8.00 -5.97
N THR A 98 1.27 -8.92 -6.80
CA THR A 98 -0.18 -9.12 -6.95
C THR A 98 -0.79 -9.55 -5.62
N LYS A 99 -1.72 -8.76 -5.13
CA LYS A 99 -2.58 -9.12 -3.99
C LYS A 99 -3.89 -9.69 -4.52
N ARG A 100 -4.41 -10.70 -3.85
CA ARG A 100 -5.72 -11.24 -4.15
C ARG A 100 -6.79 -10.26 -3.65
N MET A 101 -7.96 -10.29 -4.29
CA MET A 101 -9.06 -9.38 -3.94
C MET A 101 -9.54 -9.56 -2.50
N ASP A 102 -9.46 -10.76 -1.97
CA ASP A 102 -9.83 -11.13 -0.60
C ASP A 102 -8.87 -10.59 0.48
N GLU A 103 -7.66 -10.14 0.09
CA GLU A 103 -6.66 -9.56 1.00
C GLU A 103 -6.87 -8.05 1.25
N TYR A 104 -7.79 -7.42 0.50
CA TYR A 104 -8.13 -6.02 0.68
C TYR A 104 -9.30 -5.86 1.64
N ASP A 105 -9.39 -4.70 2.30
CA ASP A 105 -10.55 -4.31 3.08
C ASP A 105 -11.82 -4.23 2.21
N GLU A 106 -12.98 -4.38 2.81
CA GLU A 106 -14.28 -4.44 2.12
C GLU A 106 -14.55 -3.19 1.26
N LYS A 107 -14.16 -2.01 1.73
CA LYS A 107 -14.30 -0.75 1.00
C LYS A 107 -13.48 -0.73 -0.29
N THR A 108 -12.24 -1.18 -0.22
CA THR A 108 -11.33 -1.29 -1.37
C THR A 108 -11.84 -2.34 -2.34
N GLN A 109 -12.31 -3.50 -1.87
CA GLN A 109 -12.93 -4.53 -2.71
C GLN A 109 -14.14 -3.99 -3.46
N ALA A 110 -15.01 -3.22 -2.78
CA ALA A 110 -16.18 -2.60 -3.41
C ALA A 110 -15.77 -1.61 -4.51
N GLY A 111 -14.73 -0.79 -4.25
CA GLY A 111 -14.17 0.13 -5.25
C GLY A 111 -13.62 -0.58 -6.49
N ILE A 112 -12.86 -1.66 -6.28
CA ILE A 112 -12.31 -2.48 -7.37
C ILE A 112 -13.46 -3.10 -8.20
N ARG A 113 -14.48 -3.69 -7.54
CA ARG A 113 -15.64 -4.27 -8.24
C ARG A 113 -16.39 -3.23 -9.09
N LYS A 114 -16.61 -2.01 -8.53
CA LYS A 114 -17.21 -0.89 -9.25
C LYS A 114 -16.38 -0.52 -10.47
N CYS A 115 -15.08 -0.36 -10.33
CA CYS A 115 -14.18 -0.02 -11.43
C CYS A 115 -14.22 -1.08 -12.55
N MET A 116 -14.15 -2.37 -12.18
CA MET A 116 -14.23 -3.47 -13.14
C MET A 116 -15.59 -3.52 -13.86
N PHE A 117 -16.69 -3.24 -13.15
CA PHE A 117 -18.01 -3.15 -13.72
C PHE A 117 -18.07 -2.00 -14.75
N ASP A 118 -17.64 -0.80 -14.37
CA ASP A 118 -17.69 0.39 -15.23
C ASP A 118 -16.80 0.21 -16.48
N GLN A 119 -15.63 -0.39 -16.35
CA GLN A 119 -14.80 -0.74 -17.51
C GLN A 119 -15.51 -1.69 -18.48
N ARG A 120 -16.22 -2.70 -17.95
CA ARG A 120 -16.98 -3.66 -18.75
C ARG A 120 -18.13 -2.97 -19.48
N GLN A 121 -18.83 -2.08 -18.78
CA GLN A 121 -19.92 -1.30 -19.36
C GLN A 121 -19.44 -0.40 -20.50
N ARG A 122 -18.36 0.37 -20.27
CA ARG A 122 -17.75 1.22 -21.30
C ARG A 122 -17.34 0.44 -22.55
N ARG A 123 -16.75 -0.75 -22.40
CA ARG A 123 -16.38 -1.61 -23.53
C ARG A 123 -17.59 -2.09 -24.35
N ARG A 124 -18.77 -2.16 -23.73
CA ARG A 124 -20.03 -2.57 -24.36
C ARG A 124 -20.87 -1.40 -24.86
N GLY A 125 -20.41 -0.16 -24.65
CA GLY A 125 -21.20 1.05 -24.94
C GLY A 125 -22.43 1.21 -24.05
N LEU A 126 -22.42 0.62 -22.86
CA LEU A 126 -23.49 0.68 -21.87
C LEU A 126 -23.14 1.71 -20.77
N PRO A 127 -24.16 2.29 -20.11
CA PRO A 127 -23.93 3.27 -19.06
C PRO A 127 -23.15 2.69 -17.88
N THR A 128 -22.28 3.50 -17.31
CA THR A 128 -21.54 3.18 -16.09
C THR A 128 -22.45 3.17 -14.87
N SER A 129 -21.94 2.72 -13.73
CA SER A 129 -22.69 2.72 -12.47
C SER A 129 -23.19 4.13 -12.08
N GLU A 130 -22.39 5.16 -12.34
CA GLU A 130 -22.75 6.56 -12.03
C GLU A 130 -23.80 7.08 -13.01
N GLU A 131 -23.64 6.85 -14.30
CA GLU A 131 -24.61 7.22 -15.33
C GLU A 131 -25.97 6.55 -15.09
N SER A 132 -25.97 5.25 -14.76
CA SER A 132 -27.20 4.52 -14.41
C SER A 132 -27.90 5.08 -13.16
N GLN A 133 -27.14 5.54 -12.16
CA GLN A 133 -27.71 6.22 -10.99
C GLN A 133 -28.33 7.55 -11.35
N VAL A 134 -27.65 8.35 -12.18
CA VAL A 134 -28.18 9.63 -12.67
C VAL A 134 -29.45 9.42 -13.47
N ASP A 135 -29.48 8.46 -14.38
CA ASP A 135 -30.65 8.11 -15.17
C ASP A 135 -31.83 7.70 -14.29
N SER A 136 -31.58 6.87 -13.28
CA SER A 136 -32.60 6.45 -12.30
C SER A 136 -33.15 7.62 -11.47
N ILE A 137 -32.29 8.56 -11.06
CA ILE A 137 -32.71 9.77 -10.35
C ILE A 137 -33.55 10.67 -11.27
N LEU A 138 -33.13 10.86 -12.53
CA LEU A 138 -33.87 11.65 -13.51
C LEU A 138 -35.25 11.03 -13.81
N GLU A 139 -35.28 9.71 -13.95
CA GLU A 139 -36.57 9.01 -14.18
C GLU A 139 -37.50 9.12 -12.98
N SER A 140 -36.97 9.00 -11.78
CA SER A 140 -37.72 9.22 -10.53
C SER A 140 -38.23 10.67 -10.45
N ALA A 141 -37.37 11.63 -10.82
CA ALA A 141 -37.70 13.04 -10.82
C ALA A 141 -38.81 13.39 -11.87
N LYS A 142 -38.78 12.75 -13.01
CA LYS A 142 -39.86 12.91 -14.05
C LYS A 142 -41.23 12.47 -13.55
N ASN A 143 -41.28 11.48 -12.67
CA ASN A 143 -42.52 10.91 -12.14
C ASN A 143 -43.12 11.70 -10.97
N LEU A 144 -42.44 12.73 -10.48
CA LEU A 144 -42.97 13.58 -9.42
C LEU A 144 -44.06 14.52 -9.95
N PRO A 145 -45.11 14.80 -9.16
CA PRO A 145 -46.13 15.79 -9.52
C PRO A 145 -45.45 17.18 -9.62
N ASN A 146 -45.75 17.91 -10.70
CA ASN A 146 -45.14 19.22 -11.02
C ASN A 146 -43.62 19.19 -11.30
N SER A 147 -43.09 18.09 -11.78
CA SER A 147 -41.70 17.97 -12.12
C SER A 147 -41.34 18.82 -13.36
N PRO A 148 -40.28 19.64 -13.31
CA PRO A 148 -39.77 20.39 -14.44
C PRO A 148 -39.15 19.47 -15.53
N PHE A 149 -38.90 18.20 -15.22
CA PHE A 149 -38.29 17.21 -16.12
C PHE A 149 -39.30 16.37 -16.90
N ARG A 150 -40.60 16.65 -16.78
CA ARG A 150 -41.65 15.96 -17.59
C ARG A 150 -41.57 16.43 -19.01
N THR A 151 -41.55 15.47 -19.94
CA THR A 151 -41.51 15.73 -21.38
C THR A 151 -42.90 16.04 -21.97
N ASP A 152 -43.98 15.80 -21.22
CA ASP A 152 -45.37 15.82 -21.74
C ASP A 152 -46.16 17.08 -21.29
N GLY A 153 -45.51 18.06 -20.68
CA GLY A 153 -46.16 19.29 -20.24
C GLY A 153 -45.47 20.55 -20.78
N PRO A 154 -46.18 21.69 -20.83
CA PRO A 154 -45.53 22.95 -21.14
C PRO A 154 -44.40 23.18 -20.10
N PRO A 155 -43.27 23.79 -20.54
CA PRO A 155 -42.18 24.09 -19.61
C PRO A 155 -42.75 24.92 -18.45
N PRO A 156 -42.38 24.62 -17.19
CA PRO A 156 -42.80 25.44 -16.07
C PRO A 156 -42.31 26.85 -16.29
N ASP A 157 -43.20 27.85 -16.13
CA ASP A 157 -42.81 29.25 -16.10
C ASP A 157 -41.81 29.47 -14.96
N LEU A 158 -40.53 29.31 -15.27
CA LEU A 158 -39.42 29.47 -14.34
C LEU A 158 -39.16 30.93 -13.93
N TYR A 159 -39.91 31.87 -14.54
CA TYR A 159 -39.84 33.27 -14.18
C TYR A 159 -41.22 33.77 -13.76
N PRO A 160 -41.35 34.33 -12.56
CA PRO A 160 -42.56 35.10 -12.23
C PRO A 160 -42.73 36.20 -13.25
N PRO A 161 -43.97 36.54 -13.67
CA PRO A 161 -44.23 37.61 -14.61
C PRO A 161 -43.56 38.89 -14.04
N ALA A 162 -42.89 39.61 -14.94
CA ALA A 162 -42.26 40.87 -14.58
C ALA A 162 -43.31 41.83 -13.95
N PRO A 163 -42.96 42.54 -12.86
CA PRO A 163 -43.90 43.49 -12.26
C PRO A 163 -44.31 44.54 -13.29
N PRO A 164 -45.58 44.99 -13.29
CA PRO A 164 -46.03 46.00 -14.21
C PRO A 164 -45.19 47.24 -14.06
N THR A 165 -44.64 47.71 -15.16
CA THR A 165 -43.95 49.00 -15.27
C THR A 165 -44.89 50.17 -14.94
N PRO A 166 -44.47 51.15 -14.17
CA PRO A 166 -45.30 52.30 -13.75
C PRO A 166 -45.69 53.20 -14.92
#